data_a65f139ab0c6277c6f748df3cc8ad135
#
_entry.id   a65f139ab0c6277c6f748df3cc8ad135
#
_cell.length_a   1.000
_cell.length_b   1.000
_cell.length_c   1.000
_cell.angle_alpha   90.00
_cell.angle_beta   90.00
_cell.angle_gamma   90.00
#
_symmetry.space_group_name_H-M   'P 1'
#
loop_
_entity.id
_entity.type
_entity.pdbx_description
1 polymer ?
#
loop_
_entity_poly.entity_id
_entity_poly.type
_entity_poly.pdbx_seq_one_letter_code
_entity_poly.pdbx_strand_id
1 'polypeptide(L)'
;MAEKIKPELLGFLQAGDLPLRILVVESLYYLPELRQMMPQAEILAVAAESDAMDGYEGLDVKFSCVDYLNERLPFAAESLDYIISDLTLEQAGNPQDIAAGFSTFLKQTGSFLTSFRNIRHWSVLEELMDGHYYHVVARLYAKSEFERLLYASYYKNVTVRPQRREADSDIVDKLVAAGFENIHADIDTEFWLVKADRSMPEMALLKSMYTKEQRKQLSDYLHRIEYGVDLEGQCRLFWAFYEETGLFADYTANFVKQAVFHPERFYRNLVRYSGRELDEIVATLESARENVTSVQELRWIEELEQELQAQPGR
;
A
#
# COMPACT_ATOMS: atom_id res chain seq x y z
N MET A 1 -1.86 30.01 23.30
CA MET A 1 -1.94 29.28 22.04
C MET A 1 -1.49 27.88 22.35
N ALA A 2 -2.37 26.87 22.25
CA ALA A 2 -1.95 25.49 22.38
C ALA A 2 -0.92 25.19 21.27
N GLU A 3 0.20 24.60 21.66
CA GLU A 3 1.25 24.18 20.72
C GLU A 3 0.63 23.23 19.72
N LYS A 4 0.68 23.58 18.43
CA LYS A 4 0.09 22.78 17.37
C LYS A 4 0.91 21.51 17.26
N ILE A 5 0.38 20.37 17.74
CA ILE A 5 1.04 19.08 17.63
C ILE A 5 1.21 18.75 16.15
N LYS A 6 2.44 18.42 15.78
CA LYS A 6 2.82 18.02 14.42
C LYS A 6 2.72 16.50 14.29
N PRO A 7 2.12 15.97 13.21
CA PRO A 7 2.13 14.54 12.94
C PRO A 7 3.55 13.95 12.81
N GLU A 8 3.78 12.80 13.42
CA GLU A 8 5.09 12.14 13.50
C GLU A 8 5.26 11.08 12.40
N LEU A 9 5.10 11.47 11.15
CA LEU A 9 5.13 10.54 10.01
C LEU A 9 6.47 9.86 9.80
N LEU A 10 7.58 10.54 10.10
CA LEU A 10 8.92 9.98 9.89
C LEU A 10 9.21 8.76 10.77
N GLY A 11 8.42 8.53 11.83
CA GLY A 11 8.48 7.32 12.65
C GLY A 11 8.17 6.01 11.89
N PHE A 12 7.65 6.08 10.66
CA PHE A 12 7.52 4.91 9.77
C PHE A 12 8.80 4.58 9.00
N LEU A 13 9.76 5.48 8.96
CA LEU A 13 11.02 5.33 8.24
C LEU A 13 12.11 4.85 9.19
N GLN A 14 13.09 4.15 8.64
CA GLN A 14 14.31 3.78 9.34
C GLN A 14 15.46 4.62 8.80
N ALA A 15 16.23 5.25 9.69
CA ALA A 15 17.42 5.98 9.29
C ALA A 15 18.44 5.04 8.60
N GLY A 16 19.10 5.52 7.56
CA GLY A 16 20.08 4.72 6.82
C GLY A 16 20.66 5.45 5.60
N ASP A 17 21.68 4.83 5.02
CA ASP A 17 22.44 5.36 3.90
C ASP A 17 22.00 4.82 2.53
N LEU A 18 20.77 4.33 2.42
CA LEU A 18 20.25 3.83 1.16
C LEU A 18 19.96 4.99 0.18
N PRO A 19 20.32 4.84 -1.12
CA PRO A 19 20.05 5.84 -2.15
C PRO A 19 18.56 5.83 -2.55
N LEU A 20 17.69 6.14 -1.62
CA LEU A 20 16.25 6.20 -1.82
C LEU A 20 15.86 7.47 -2.57
N ARG A 21 14.74 7.42 -3.25
CA ARG A 21 14.16 8.58 -3.94
C ARG A 21 12.83 8.94 -3.28
N ILE A 22 12.80 10.09 -2.61
CA ILE A 22 11.73 10.49 -1.72
C ILE A 22 11.13 11.81 -2.19
N LEU A 23 9.81 11.85 -2.37
CA LEU A 23 9.05 13.05 -2.68
C LEU A 23 8.33 13.56 -1.44
N VAL A 24 8.50 14.84 -1.12
CA VAL A 24 7.74 15.56 -0.10
C VAL A 24 6.78 16.53 -0.79
N VAL A 25 5.48 16.40 -0.52
CA VAL A 25 4.44 17.26 -1.10
C VAL A 25 3.85 18.14 -0.01
N GLU A 26 3.96 19.47 -0.15
CA GLU A 26 3.50 20.53 0.78
C GLU A 26 4.09 20.47 2.20
N SER A 27 4.55 19.33 2.64
CA SER A 27 4.95 19.06 4.04
C SER A 27 6.44 19.34 4.25
N LEU A 28 6.93 20.48 3.77
CA LEU A 28 8.37 20.82 3.67
C LEU A 28 9.07 20.85 5.03
N TYR A 29 8.35 21.02 6.11
CA TYR A 29 8.89 21.01 7.46
C TYR A 29 9.51 19.67 7.90
N TYR A 30 9.29 18.58 7.12
CA TYR A 30 9.99 17.31 7.31
C TYR A 30 11.39 17.28 6.69
N LEU A 31 11.72 18.22 5.78
CA LEU A 31 12.95 18.18 5.00
C LEU A 31 14.24 18.14 5.86
N PRO A 32 14.40 18.96 6.92
CA PRO A 32 15.61 18.95 7.74
C PRO A 32 15.84 17.60 8.43
N GLU A 33 14.81 17.05 9.05
CA GLU A 33 14.87 15.77 9.75
C GLU A 33 15.08 14.63 8.77
N LEU A 34 14.37 14.63 7.63
CA LEU A 34 14.51 13.63 6.59
C LEU A 34 15.92 13.60 6.00
N ARG A 35 16.54 14.77 5.75
CA ARG A 35 17.94 14.85 5.30
C ARG A 35 18.91 14.29 6.32
N GLN A 36 18.67 14.52 7.61
CA GLN A 36 19.48 13.98 8.69
C GLN A 36 19.34 12.45 8.79
N MET A 37 18.14 11.92 8.64
CA MET A 37 17.86 10.48 8.72
C MET A 37 18.39 9.72 7.51
N MET A 38 18.38 10.33 6.32
CA MET A 38 18.70 9.70 5.04
C MET A 38 19.65 10.58 4.20
N PRO A 39 20.93 10.64 4.57
CA PRO A 39 21.88 11.57 3.95
C PRO A 39 22.17 11.27 2.48
N GLN A 40 22.01 10.01 2.02
CA GLN A 40 22.25 9.60 0.64
C GLN A 40 20.96 9.60 -0.24
N ALA A 41 19.80 9.91 0.34
CA ALA A 41 18.55 9.91 -0.43
C ALA A 41 18.49 11.11 -1.40
N GLU A 42 17.94 10.89 -2.59
CA GLU A 42 17.50 11.96 -3.48
C GLU A 42 16.16 12.49 -2.95
N ILE A 43 16.17 13.67 -2.34
CA ILE A 43 14.97 14.31 -1.82
C ILE A 43 14.43 15.28 -2.86
N LEU A 44 13.17 15.08 -3.21
CA LEU A 44 12.38 15.91 -4.11
C LEU A 44 11.31 16.62 -3.27
N ALA A 45 11.04 17.87 -3.57
CA ALA A 45 9.99 18.63 -2.88
C ALA A 45 9.07 19.32 -3.88
N VAL A 46 7.78 19.31 -3.59
CA VAL A 46 6.75 19.99 -4.38
C VAL A 46 5.86 20.78 -3.45
N ALA A 47 5.61 22.04 -3.83
CA ALA A 47 4.59 22.87 -3.20
C ALA A 47 3.95 23.80 -4.24
N ALA A 48 2.73 24.26 -3.95
CA ALA A 48 2.01 25.18 -4.84
C ALA A 48 2.60 26.59 -4.83
N GLU A 49 3.23 27.00 -3.72
CA GLU A 49 3.83 28.33 -3.58
C GLU A 49 5.31 28.32 -3.91
N SER A 50 5.75 29.29 -4.72
CA SER A 50 7.14 29.39 -5.20
C SER A 50 8.15 29.75 -4.10
N ASP A 51 7.72 30.43 -3.06
CA ASP A 51 8.48 30.83 -1.87
C ASP A 51 8.41 29.80 -0.72
N ALA A 52 7.75 28.66 -0.95
CA ALA A 52 7.62 27.59 0.05
C ALA A 52 8.99 27.05 0.53
N MET A 53 10.04 27.20 -0.28
CA MET A 53 11.41 26.79 0.07
C MET A 53 12.19 27.84 0.88
N ASP A 54 11.61 29.02 1.12
CA ASP A 54 12.26 30.04 1.95
C ASP A 54 12.46 29.50 3.38
N GLY A 55 13.69 29.55 3.85
CA GLY A 55 14.11 28.96 5.13
C GLY A 55 14.65 27.54 5.07
N TYR A 56 14.67 26.92 3.89
CA TYR A 56 15.27 25.58 3.65
C TYR A 56 16.51 25.67 2.75
N GLU A 57 17.05 26.87 2.52
CA GLU A 57 18.23 27.11 1.73
C GLU A 57 19.43 26.34 2.34
N GLY A 58 20.17 25.66 1.48
CA GLY A 58 21.32 24.86 1.89
C GLY A 58 21.00 23.38 2.16
N LEU A 59 19.73 22.99 2.14
CA LEU A 59 19.38 21.57 2.04
C LEU A 59 19.53 21.11 0.58
N ASP A 60 20.17 19.95 0.40
CA ASP A 60 20.28 19.33 -0.93
C ASP A 60 18.94 18.70 -1.33
N VAL A 61 18.01 19.52 -1.82
CA VAL A 61 16.63 19.16 -2.20
C VAL A 61 16.32 19.74 -3.57
N LYS A 62 15.76 18.92 -4.45
CA LYS A 62 15.26 19.37 -5.75
C LYS A 62 13.82 19.84 -5.60
N PHE A 63 13.59 21.14 -5.67
CA PHE A 63 12.27 21.74 -5.56
C PHE A 63 11.60 21.97 -6.91
N SER A 64 10.29 21.76 -6.96
CA SER A 64 9.43 22.11 -8.11
C SER A 64 8.16 22.78 -7.59
N CYS A 65 7.87 23.98 -8.10
CA CYS A 65 6.61 24.67 -7.80
C CYS A 65 5.52 24.06 -8.69
N VAL A 66 4.58 23.32 -8.07
CA VAL A 66 3.48 22.63 -8.76
C VAL A 66 2.27 22.57 -7.83
N ASP A 67 1.13 22.99 -8.31
CA ASP A 67 -0.14 22.79 -7.62
C ASP A 67 -0.63 21.34 -7.79
N TYR A 68 -0.25 20.47 -6.86
CA TYR A 68 -0.55 19.04 -6.90
C TYR A 68 -2.06 18.70 -6.88
N LEU A 69 -2.91 19.65 -6.49
CA LEU A 69 -4.36 19.49 -6.50
C LEU A 69 -4.95 19.62 -7.91
N ASN A 70 -4.32 20.39 -8.77
CA ASN A 70 -4.83 20.75 -10.10
C ASN A 70 -3.90 20.34 -11.24
N GLU A 71 -2.62 20.06 -10.95
CA GLU A 71 -1.60 19.77 -11.95
C GLU A 71 -1.01 18.37 -11.75
N ARG A 72 -0.60 17.75 -12.86
CA ARG A 72 0.09 16.48 -12.79
C ARG A 72 1.54 16.68 -12.33
N LEU A 73 1.95 15.91 -11.35
CA LEU A 73 3.34 15.92 -10.88
C LEU A 73 4.32 15.49 -12.00
N PRO A 74 5.47 16.17 -12.14
CA PRO A 74 6.42 15.98 -13.26
C PRO A 74 7.37 14.79 -13.00
N PHE A 75 6.88 13.67 -12.49
CA PHE A 75 7.70 12.50 -12.19
C PHE A 75 7.34 11.32 -13.09
N ALA A 76 8.34 10.46 -13.32
CA ALA A 76 8.12 9.20 -14.03
C ALA A 76 7.32 8.21 -13.16
N ALA A 77 6.50 7.39 -13.79
CA ALA A 77 5.82 6.31 -13.11
C ALA A 77 6.85 5.33 -12.49
N GLU A 78 6.49 4.75 -11.34
CA GLU A 78 7.29 3.75 -10.64
C GLU A 78 8.75 4.20 -10.33
N SER A 79 8.93 5.48 -10.00
CA SER A 79 10.26 6.07 -9.80
C SER A 79 10.59 6.44 -8.36
N LEU A 80 9.60 6.46 -7.46
CA LEU A 80 9.74 6.93 -6.07
C LEU A 80 9.66 5.76 -5.07
N ASP A 81 10.50 5.81 -4.04
CA ASP A 81 10.45 4.87 -2.93
C ASP A 81 9.44 5.31 -1.88
N TYR A 82 9.39 6.62 -1.60
CA TYR A 82 8.42 7.19 -0.66
C TYR A 82 7.82 8.48 -1.22
N ILE A 83 6.55 8.69 -0.89
CA ILE A 83 5.88 9.99 -0.98
C ILE A 83 5.42 10.37 0.42
N ILE A 84 5.76 11.57 0.88
CA ILE A 84 5.34 12.14 2.17
C ILE A 84 4.45 13.33 1.89
N SER A 85 3.19 13.27 2.32
CA SER A 85 2.20 14.32 2.07
C SER A 85 1.24 14.37 3.23
N ASP A 86 1.55 15.24 4.22
CA ASP A 86 0.87 15.32 5.49
C ASP A 86 -0.38 16.21 5.40
N LEU A 87 -1.52 15.71 5.91
CA LEU A 87 -2.82 16.39 5.92
C LEU A 87 -3.34 16.91 4.56
N THR A 88 -2.68 16.57 3.47
CA THR A 88 -2.99 17.13 2.14
C THR A 88 -4.27 16.56 1.53
N LEU A 89 -4.61 15.31 1.84
CA LEU A 89 -5.85 14.69 1.36
C LEU A 89 -7.10 15.30 1.99
N GLU A 90 -6.98 15.94 3.16
CA GLU A 90 -8.08 16.67 3.80
C GLU A 90 -8.51 17.91 3.00
N GLN A 91 -7.57 18.51 2.27
CA GLN A 91 -7.79 19.73 1.49
C GLN A 91 -8.20 19.45 0.04
N ALA A 92 -8.07 18.20 -0.39
CA ALA A 92 -8.36 17.81 -1.76
C ALA A 92 -9.86 17.75 -2.04
N GLY A 93 -10.31 18.34 -3.14
CA GLY A 93 -11.67 18.22 -3.62
C GLY A 93 -12.01 16.77 -4.03
N ASN A 94 -11.05 16.06 -4.61
CA ASN A 94 -11.14 14.63 -4.92
C ASN A 94 -9.91 13.89 -4.32
N PRO A 95 -9.93 13.55 -3.03
CA PRO A 95 -8.80 12.93 -2.35
C PRO A 95 -8.44 11.55 -2.90
N GLN A 96 -9.40 10.81 -3.43
CA GLN A 96 -9.16 9.50 -4.05
C GLN A 96 -8.32 9.63 -5.32
N ASP A 97 -8.57 10.60 -6.17
CA ASP A 97 -7.79 10.81 -7.40
C ASP A 97 -6.36 11.27 -7.09
N ILE A 98 -6.17 12.12 -6.08
CA ILE A 98 -4.84 12.53 -5.62
C ILE A 98 -4.07 11.32 -5.09
N ALA A 99 -4.65 10.53 -4.19
CA ALA A 99 -4.01 9.35 -3.63
C ALA A 99 -3.71 8.30 -4.72
N ALA A 100 -4.62 8.09 -5.68
CA ALA A 100 -4.42 7.21 -6.82
C ALA A 100 -3.31 7.72 -7.74
N GLY A 101 -3.25 9.04 -7.99
CA GLY A 101 -2.17 9.68 -8.72
C GLY A 101 -0.81 9.42 -8.07
N PHE A 102 -0.69 9.61 -6.77
CA PHE A 102 0.53 9.32 -6.02
C PHE A 102 0.96 7.85 -6.15
N SER A 103 0.00 6.91 -6.12
CA SER A 103 0.32 5.49 -6.26
C SER A 103 1.01 5.15 -7.58
N THR A 104 0.75 5.91 -8.66
CA THR A 104 1.37 5.66 -9.97
C THR A 104 2.86 5.99 -10.01
N PHE A 105 3.32 6.93 -9.18
CA PHE A 105 4.74 7.33 -9.11
C PHE A 105 5.56 6.42 -8.20
N LEU A 106 4.91 5.73 -7.26
CA LEU A 106 5.59 4.80 -6.36
C LEU A 106 6.07 3.55 -7.08
N LYS A 107 7.27 3.09 -6.74
CA LYS A 107 7.74 1.74 -7.08
C LYS A 107 6.81 0.69 -6.47
N GLN A 108 6.91 -0.57 -6.90
CA GLN A 108 6.13 -1.66 -6.29
C GLN A 108 6.43 -1.84 -4.78
N THR A 109 7.67 -1.56 -4.37
CA THR A 109 8.11 -1.54 -2.97
C THR A 109 7.83 -0.22 -2.26
N GLY A 110 7.27 0.76 -2.97
CA GLY A 110 7.13 2.13 -2.48
C GLY A 110 5.92 2.31 -1.56
N SER A 111 6.01 3.31 -0.68
CA SER A 111 4.97 3.62 0.29
C SER A 111 4.62 5.11 0.28
N PHE A 112 3.35 5.38 0.50
CA PHE A 112 2.82 6.72 0.75
C PHE A 112 2.66 6.92 2.26
N LEU A 113 3.28 7.97 2.80
CA LEU A 113 3.17 8.40 4.18
C LEU A 113 2.28 9.64 4.25
N THR A 114 1.22 9.56 5.02
CA THR A 114 0.27 10.65 5.21
C THR A 114 -0.32 10.62 6.60
N SER A 115 -1.04 11.66 6.97
CA SER A 115 -1.85 11.68 8.17
C SER A 115 -3.21 12.29 7.87
N PHE A 116 -4.14 12.08 8.76
CA PHE A 116 -5.42 12.77 8.76
C PHE A 116 -5.87 13.05 10.18
N ARG A 117 -6.65 14.14 10.31
CA ARG A 117 -7.24 14.53 11.57
C ARG A 117 -8.49 13.68 11.84
N ASN A 118 -8.56 13.14 13.04
CA ASN A 118 -9.64 12.26 13.44
C ASN A 118 -10.91 13.05 13.76
N ILE A 119 -11.97 12.84 12.99
CA ILE A 119 -13.28 13.45 13.24
C ILE A 119 -13.85 13.07 14.62
N ARG A 120 -13.40 11.94 15.18
CA ARG A 120 -13.86 11.44 16.48
C ARG A 120 -13.03 11.93 17.66
N HIS A 121 -12.00 12.77 17.43
CA HIS A 121 -11.20 13.33 18.53
C HIS A 121 -12.07 14.20 19.45
N TRP A 122 -11.85 14.09 20.74
CA TRP A 122 -12.65 14.78 21.76
C TRP A 122 -12.80 16.29 21.49
N SER A 123 -11.76 16.97 21.01
CA SER A 123 -11.85 18.41 20.74
C SER A 123 -12.78 18.75 19.58
N VAL A 124 -12.88 17.89 18.56
CA VAL A 124 -13.82 18.06 17.44
C VAL A 124 -15.25 17.83 17.93
N LEU A 125 -15.44 16.79 18.74
CA LEU A 125 -16.76 16.46 19.30
C LEU A 125 -17.24 17.53 20.28
N GLU A 126 -16.35 18.12 21.08
CA GLU A 126 -16.65 19.23 21.99
C GLU A 126 -17.10 20.48 21.21
N GLU A 127 -16.35 20.87 20.15
CA GLU A 127 -16.74 21.96 19.27
C GLU A 127 -18.13 21.74 18.66
N LEU A 128 -18.44 20.52 18.23
CA LEU A 128 -19.75 20.15 17.67
C LEU A 128 -20.87 20.20 18.73
N MET A 129 -20.57 19.81 19.97
CA MET A 129 -21.54 19.93 21.10
C MET A 129 -21.88 21.39 21.41
N ASP A 130 -20.92 22.29 21.25
CA ASP A 130 -21.09 23.72 21.41
C ASP A 130 -21.75 24.40 20.18
N GLY A 131 -22.07 23.63 19.17
CA GLY A 131 -22.70 24.12 17.92
C GLY A 131 -21.71 24.80 16.96
N HIS A 132 -20.42 24.53 17.11
CA HIS A 132 -19.37 25.11 16.29
C HIS A 132 -18.75 24.06 15.36
N TYR A 133 -18.45 24.47 14.14
CA TYR A 133 -17.68 23.67 13.18
C TYR A 133 -16.82 24.60 12.32
N TYR A 134 -15.56 24.73 12.68
CA TYR A 134 -14.66 25.69 12.03
C TYR A 134 -13.81 25.11 10.88
N HIS A 135 -13.96 23.82 10.56
CA HIS A 135 -13.17 23.14 9.52
C HIS A 135 -13.76 23.33 8.13
N VAL A 136 -13.98 24.59 7.73
CA VAL A 136 -14.70 24.93 6.48
C VAL A 136 -13.95 24.47 5.22
N VAL A 137 -12.63 24.24 5.31
CA VAL A 137 -11.77 23.98 4.15
C VAL A 137 -11.15 22.57 4.19
N ALA A 138 -11.20 21.88 5.32
CA ALA A 138 -10.62 20.56 5.48
C ALA A 138 -11.71 19.51 5.74
N ARG A 139 -11.62 18.40 5.01
CA ARG A 139 -12.46 17.24 5.27
C ARG A 139 -11.87 16.41 6.40
N LEU A 140 -12.64 16.21 7.46
CA LEU A 140 -12.28 15.30 8.53
C LEU A 140 -12.71 13.87 8.18
N TYR A 141 -11.94 12.89 8.64
CA TYR A 141 -12.17 11.47 8.36
C TYR A 141 -12.29 10.65 9.62
N ALA A 142 -13.14 9.63 9.58
CA ALA A 142 -13.03 8.48 10.45
C ALA A 142 -11.96 7.51 9.90
N LYS A 143 -11.30 6.75 10.80
CA LYS A 143 -10.24 5.81 10.42
C LYS A 143 -10.66 4.87 9.28
N SER A 144 -11.82 4.22 9.41
CA SER A 144 -12.31 3.27 8.40
C SER A 144 -12.63 3.89 7.04
N GLU A 145 -13.03 5.17 7.00
CA GLU A 145 -13.27 5.88 5.74
C GLU A 145 -11.96 6.15 5.01
N PHE A 146 -10.95 6.60 5.75
CA PHE A 146 -9.64 6.89 5.17
C PHE A 146 -8.93 5.64 4.67
N GLU A 147 -9.00 4.54 5.43
CA GLU A 147 -8.50 3.24 4.98
C GLU A 147 -9.17 2.79 3.66
N ARG A 148 -10.50 2.89 3.56
CA ARG A 148 -11.24 2.56 2.32
C ARG A 148 -10.82 3.45 1.15
N LEU A 149 -10.61 4.74 1.38
CA LEU A 149 -10.11 5.67 0.36
C LEU A 149 -8.78 5.20 -0.20
N LEU A 150 -7.85 4.80 0.66
CA LEU A 150 -6.53 4.33 0.24
C LEU A 150 -6.60 2.99 -0.51
N TYR A 151 -7.41 2.03 -0.05
CA TYR A 151 -7.63 0.78 -0.80
C TYR A 151 -8.25 1.04 -2.17
N ALA A 152 -9.22 1.97 -2.27
CA ALA A 152 -9.80 2.39 -3.54
C ALA A 152 -8.80 3.15 -4.44
N SER A 153 -7.71 3.67 -3.86
CA SER A 153 -6.61 4.37 -4.56
C SER A 153 -5.43 3.47 -4.91
N TYR A 154 -5.66 2.15 -4.99
CA TYR A 154 -4.70 1.11 -5.42
C TYR A 154 -3.59 0.76 -4.43
N TYR A 155 -3.67 1.20 -3.18
CA TYR A 155 -2.79 0.69 -2.12
C TYR A 155 -3.25 -0.70 -1.67
N LYS A 156 -2.32 -1.56 -1.29
CA LYS A 156 -2.60 -2.97 -0.96
C LYS A 156 -2.45 -3.30 0.51
N ASN A 157 -1.67 -2.49 1.23
CA ASN A 157 -1.50 -2.61 2.67
C ASN A 157 -1.55 -1.21 3.28
N VAL A 158 -2.34 -1.05 4.34
CA VAL A 158 -2.49 0.23 5.04
C VAL A 158 -2.23 0.00 6.53
N THR A 159 -1.13 0.56 7.01
CA THR A 159 -0.77 0.54 8.42
C THR A 159 -1.12 1.88 9.05
N VAL A 160 -1.88 1.87 10.13
CA VAL A 160 -2.33 3.08 10.82
C VAL A 160 -1.86 3.07 12.26
N ARG A 161 -1.27 4.20 12.72
CA ARG A 161 -0.82 4.41 14.10
C ARG A 161 -1.51 5.61 14.70
N PRO A 162 -1.96 5.55 15.96
CA PRO A 162 -2.57 6.70 16.63
C PRO A 162 -1.48 7.66 17.13
N GLN A 163 -1.68 8.95 16.93
CA GLN A 163 -1.01 10.00 17.66
C GLN A 163 -2.04 10.64 18.60
N ARG A 164 -1.87 10.42 19.90
CA ARG A 164 -2.85 10.77 20.92
C ARG A 164 -2.57 12.12 21.53
N ARG A 165 -3.65 12.77 21.92
CA ARG A 165 -3.65 13.93 22.79
C ARG A 165 -4.74 13.73 23.83
N GLU A 166 -4.34 13.51 25.09
CA GLU A 166 -5.25 13.37 26.21
C GLU A 166 -6.00 14.68 26.49
N ALA A 167 -7.21 14.57 26.95
CA ALA A 167 -8.01 15.71 27.36
C ALA A 167 -7.63 16.15 28.79
N ASP A 168 -7.55 17.46 29.01
CA ASP A 168 -7.31 18.05 30.34
C ASP A 168 -8.58 18.08 31.22
N SER A 169 -9.68 17.47 30.76
CA SER A 169 -11.00 17.53 31.38
C SER A 169 -11.71 16.15 31.34
N ASP A 170 -12.89 16.11 31.97
CA ASP A 170 -13.78 14.94 31.97
C ASP A 170 -14.60 14.78 30.66
N ILE A 171 -14.21 15.46 29.58
CA ILE A 171 -14.97 15.45 28.30
C ILE A 171 -15.06 14.04 27.71
N VAL A 172 -14.00 13.25 27.79
CA VAL A 172 -13.99 11.87 27.27
C VAL A 172 -15.00 11.01 28.01
N ASP A 173 -15.06 11.13 29.36
CA ASP A 173 -16.03 10.40 30.18
C ASP A 173 -17.48 10.81 29.86
N LYS A 174 -17.71 12.10 29.61
CA LYS A 174 -19.01 12.63 29.18
C LYS A 174 -19.44 12.07 27.82
N LEU A 175 -18.51 12.02 26.87
CA LEU A 175 -18.75 11.47 25.53
C LEU A 175 -19.08 9.97 25.61
N VAL A 176 -18.33 9.20 26.38
CA VAL A 176 -18.59 7.76 26.60
C VAL A 176 -19.94 7.56 27.30
N ALA A 177 -20.27 8.36 28.31
CA ALA A 177 -21.57 8.31 28.99
C ALA A 177 -22.73 8.68 28.04
N ALA A 178 -22.48 9.54 27.03
CA ALA A 178 -23.45 9.88 25.98
C ALA A 178 -23.59 8.80 24.89
N GLY A 179 -22.82 7.70 24.97
CA GLY A 179 -22.92 6.57 24.05
C GLY A 179 -21.86 6.54 22.93
N PHE A 180 -20.85 7.40 22.98
CA PHE A 180 -19.73 7.30 22.05
C PHE A 180 -18.84 6.11 22.46
N GLU A 181 -18.58 5.22 21.50
CA GLU A 181 -17.61 4.14 21.69
C GLU A 181 -16.19 4.73 21.67
N ASN A 182 -15.35 4.31 22.62
CA ASN A 182 -13.92 4.68 22.68
C ASN A 182 -13.03 3.43 22.50
N ILE A 183 -13.24 2.72 21.40
CA ILE A 183 -12.47 1.52 21.06
C ILE A 183 -11.03 1.95 20.73
N HIS A 184 -10.05 1.33 21.39
CA HIS A 184 -8.62 1.61 21.21
C HIS A 184 -8.20 3.07 21.50
N ALA A 185 -8.92 3.78 22.39
CA ALA A 185 -8.70 5.19 22.68
C ALA A 185 -8.83 6.09 21.43
N ASP A 186 -9.83 5.80 20.62
CA ASP A 186 -10.12 6.52 19.37
C ASP A 186 -10.46 8.00 19.65
N ILE A 187 -11.18 8.28 20.75
CA ILE A 187 -11.55 9.64 21.16
C ILE A 187 -10.32 10.49 21.57
N ASP A 188 -9.26 9.86 22.10
CA ASP A 188 -8.01 10.52 22.46
C ASP A 188 -7.03 10.64 21.28
N THR A 189 -7.34 10.02 20.14
CA THR A 189 -6.48 10.06 18.97
C THR A 189 -6.76 11.32 18.17
N GLU A 190 -5.81 12.28 18.14
CA GLU A 190 -5.94 13.52 17.37
C GLU A 190 -5.62 13.32 15.90
N PHE A 191 -4.52 12.63 15.63
CA PHE A 191 -4.12 12.29 14.26
C PHE A 191 -3.96 10.79 14.11
N TRP A 192 -4.38 10.29 12.96
CA TRP A 192 -4.02 8.98 12.50
C TRP A 192 -2.85 9.09 11.51
N LEU A 193 -1.72 8.51 11.89
CA LEU A 193 -0.54 8.42 11.05
C LEU A 193 -0.66 7.19 10.16
N VAL A 194 -0.42 7.34 8.87
CA VAL A 194 -0.71 6.31 7.87
C VAL A 194 0.50 6.04 6.99
N LYS A 195 0.85 4.76 6.86
CA LYS A 195 1.72 4.23 5.83
C LYS A 195 0.90 3.33 4.92
N ALA A 196 0.80 3.71 3.65
CA ALA A 196 0.08 2.96 2.63
C ALA A 196 1.07 2.40 1.61
N ASP A 197 1.21 1.07 1.58
CA ASP A 197 2.13 0.38 0.67
C ASP A 197 1.44 0.10 -0.67
N ARG A 198 2.12 0.37 -1.76
CA ARG A 198 1.62 0.11 -3.11
C ARG A 198 1.39 -1.38 -3.37
N SER A 199 2.22 -2.24 -2.81
CA SER A 199 2.06 -3.69 -2.82
C SER A 199 2.17 -4.23 -1.40
N MET A 200 1.69 -5.46 -1.18
CA MET A 200 1.97 -6.14 0.08
C MET A 200 3.50 -6.27 0.25
N PRO A 201 4.10 -5.98 1.43
CA PRO A 201 5.55 -5.95 1.61
C PRO A 201 6.24 -7.24 1.17
N GLU A 202 5.66 -8.38 1.49
CA GLU A 202 6.16 -9.70 1.07
C GLU A 202 6.15 -9.84 -0.45
N MET A 203 5.06 -9.39 -1.10
CA MET A 203 4.91 -9.40 -2.54
C MET A 203 5.80 -8.38 -3.27
N ALA A 204 6.11 -7.27 -2.63
CA ALA A 204 6.96 -6.25 -3.20
C ALA A 204 8.41 -6.71 -3.36
N LEU A 205 8.94 -7.41 -2.35
CA LEU A 205 10.25 -8.06 -2.41
C LEU A 205 10.30 -9.09 -3.55
N LEU A 206 9.27 -9.94 -3.64
CA LEU A 206 9.17 -10.96 -4.68
C LEU A 206 9.07 -10.35 -6.08
N LYS A 207 8.28 -9.28 -6.25
CA LYS A 207 8.15 -8.57 -7.55
C LYS A 207 9.44 -7.88 -7.98
N SER A 208 10.31 -7.47 -7.07
CA SER A 208 11.59 -6.85 -7.40
C SER A 208 12.63 -7.86 -7.90
N MET A 209 12.42 -9.16 -7.67
CA MET A 209 13.33 -10.23 -8.13
C MET A 209 13.25 -10.48 -9.64
N TYR A 210 12.14 -10.10 -10.29
CA TYR A 210 11.90 -10.37 -11.70
C TYR A 210 11.68 -9.09 -12.50
N THR A 211 12.21 -9.06 -13.74
CA THR A 211 12.04 -7.92 -14.64
C THR A 211 10.59 -7.75 -15.09
N LYS A 212 10.27 -6.60 -15.64
CA LYS A 212 8.93 -6.33 -16.19
C LYS A 212 8.60 -7.30 -17.34
N GLU A 213 9.58 -7.60 -18.17
CA GLU A 213 9.49 -8.53 -19.28
C GLU A 213 9.22 -9.95 -18.81
N GLN A 214 9.95 -10.43 -17.79
CA GLN A 214 9.74 -11.75 -17.18
C GLN A 214 8.34 -11.87 -16.57
N ARG A 215 7.87 -10.85 -15.86
CA ARG A 215 6.51 -10.85 -15.29
C ARG A 215 5.42 -10.84 -16.37
N LYS A 216 5.64 -10.12 -17.49
CA LYS A 216 4.73 -10.14 -18.63
C LYS A 216 4.69 -11.52 -19.27
N GLN A 217 5.84 -12.13 -19.50
CA GLN A 217 5.95 -13.46 -20.09
C GLN A 217 5.29 -14.52 -19.19
N LEU A 218 5.50 -14.44 -17.88
CA LEU A 218 4.79 -15.28 -16.90
C LEU A 218 3.27 -15.11 -17.04
N SER A 219 2.77 -13.88 -17.04
CA SER A 219 1.33 -13.62 -17.21
C SER A 219 0.77 -14.22 -18.51
N ASP A 220 1.52 -14.12 -19.60
CA ASP A 220 1.11 -14.69 -20.89
C ASP A 220 0.99 -16.24 -20.82
N TYR A 221 1.91 -16.93 -20.15
CA TYR A 221 1.81 -18.37 -19.92
C TYR A 221 0.61 -18.73 -19.04
N LEU A 222 0.42 -18.03 -17.91
CA LEU A 222 -0.69 -18.30 -17.01
C LEU A 222 -2.05 -18.18 -17.71
N HIS A 223 -2.26 -17.12 -18.47
CA HIS A 223 -3.52 -16.93 -19.21
C HIS A 223 -3.74 -17.98 -20.30
N ARG A 224 -2.70 -18.38 -21.02
CA ARG A 224 -2.84 -19.43 -22.05
C ARG A 224 -3.20 -20.77 -21.41
N ILE A 225 -2.61 -21.11 -20.27
CA ILE A 225 -2.96 -22.32 -19.51
C ILE A 225 -4.38 -22.19 -18.95
N GLU A 226 -4.75 -21.06 -18.37
CA GLU A 226 -6.09 -20.79 -17.87
C GLU A 226 -7.16 -21.01 -18.94
N TYR A 227 -6.95 -20.45 -20.14
CA TYR A 227 -7.93 -20.51 -21.24
C TYR A 227 -7.80 -21.74 -22.12
N GLY A 228 -6.89 -22.64 -21.83
CA GLY A 228 -6.79 -23.94 -22.53
C GLY A 228 -6.15 -23.86 -23.91
N VAL A 229 -5.26 -22.89 -24.12
CA VAL A 229 -4.59 -22.69 -25.43
C VAL A 229 -3.32 -23.55 -25.48
N ASP A 230 -3.25 -24.57 -26.34
CA ASP A 230 -2.09 -25.47 -26.49
C ASP A 230 -1.50 -25.91 -25.15
N LEU A 231 -2.34 -26.53 -24.30
CA LEU A 231 -2.04 -26.81 -22.90
C LEU A 231 -0.72 -27.56 -22.69
N GLU A 232 -0.46 -28.60 -23.46
CA GLU A 232 0.79 -29.38 -23.33
C GLU A 232 2.03 -28.54 -23.67
N GLY A 233 1.96 -27.77 -24.76
CA GLY A 233 3.04 -26.86 -25.16
C GLY A 233 3.25 -25.73 -24.13
N GLN A 234 2.18 -25.13 -23.66
CA GLN A 234 2.27 -24.00 -22.72
C GLN A 234 2.71 -24.43 -21.31
N CYS A 235 2.25 -25.58 -20.80
CA CYS A 235 2.76 -26.11 -19.53
C CYS A 235 4.26 -26.43 -19.60
N ARG A 236 4.73 -27.02 -20.68
CA ARG A 236 6.16 -27.28 -20.90
C ARG A 236 6.97 -25.98 -20.93
N LEU A 237 6.49 -24.94 -21.64
CA LEU A 237 7.17 -23.65 -21.74
C LEU A 237 7.13 -22.90 -20.41
N PHE A 238 6.04 -23.00 -19.66
CA PHE A 238 5.92 -22.44 -18.31
C PHE A 238 6.95 -23.06 -17.36
N TRP A 239 7.10 -24.39 -17.34
CA TRP A 239 8.06 -25.04 -16.47
C TRP A 239 9.51 -24.76 -16.87
N ALA A 240 9.82 -24.71 -18.16
CA ALA A 240 11.13 -24.30 -18.63
C ALA A 240 11.47 -22.86 -18.19
N PHE A 241 10.48 -21.95 -18.26
CA PHE A 241 10.62 -20.58 -17.77
C PHE A 241 10.75 -20.52 -16.25
N TYR A 242 10.02 -21.37 -15.52
CA TYR A 242 10.08 -21.50 -14.08
C TYR A 242 11.50 -21.84 -13.61
N GLU A 243 12.13 -22.85 -14.22
CA GLU A 243 13.49 -23.25 -13.93
C GLU A 243 14.52 -22.18 -14.35
N GLU A 244 14.41 -21.65 -15.58
CA GLU A 244 15.34 -20.65 -16.13
C GLU A 244 15.41 -19.38 -15.27
N THR A 245 14.26 -18.93 -14.79
CA THR A 245 14.16 -17.68 -14.03
C THR A 245 14.29 -17.87 -12.52
N GLY A 246 14.34 -19.13 -12.05
CA GLY A 246 14.36 -19.44 -10.62
C GLY A 246 13.06 -19.04 -9.91
N LEU A 247 11.92 -19.21 -10.60
CA LEU A 247 10.61 -19.02 -9.95
C LEU A 247 10.47 -20.03 -8.80
N PHE A 248 9.68 -19.66 -7.81
CA PHE A 248 9.38 -20.52 -6.67
C PHE A 248 7.88 -20.49 -6.32
N ALA A 249 7.45 -21.46 -5.55
CA ALA A 249 6.05 -21.76 -5.28
C ALA A 249 5.26 -20.56 -4.77
N ASP A 250 5.76 -19.86 -3.73
CA ASP A 250 5.08 -18.74 -3.11
C ASP A 250 4.87 -17.56 -4.06
N TYR A 251 5.90 -17.26 -4.86
CA TYR A 251 5.78 -16.22 -5.87
C TYR A 251 4.75 -16.59 -6.93
N THR A 252 4.81 -17.82 -7.42
CA THR A 252 3.91 -18.31 -8.45
C THR A 252 2.46 -18.33 -7.97
N ALA A 253 2.18 -18.88 -6.79
CA ALA A 253 0.84 -18.89 -6.20
C ALA A 253 0.25 -17.48 -6.04
N ASN A 254 1.06 -16.58 -5.50
CA ASN A 254 0.67 -15.18 -5.33
C ASN A 254 0.46 -14.45 -6.67
N PHE A 255 1.30 -14.74 -7.67
CA PHE A 255 1.15 -14.15 -9.00
C PHE A 255 -0.09 -14.69 -9.71
N VAL A 256 -0.39 -15.99 -9.61
CA VAL A 256 -1.63 -16.60 -10.09
C VAL A 256 -2.84 -15.91 -9.46
N LYS A 257 -2.87 -15.73 -8.13
CA LYS A 257 -3.96 -15.05 -7.44
C LYS A 257 -4.23 -13.63 -7.96
N GLN A 258 -3.20 -12.93 -8.44
CA GLN A 258 -3.30 -11.54 -8.92
C GLN A 258 -3.60 -11.44 -10.41
N ALA A 259 -3.07 -12.36 -11.23
CA ALA A 259 -3.10 -12.27 -12.69
C ALA A 259 -4.19 -13.13 -13.32
N VAL A 260 -4.57 -14.26 -12.70
CA VAL A 260 -5.49 -15.25 -13.27
C VAL A 260 -6.93 -14.98 -12.84
N PHE A 261 -7.87 -14.98 -13.78
CA PHE A 261 -9.28 -14.73 -13.50
C PHE A 261 -10.00 -15.98 -12.94
N HIS A 262 -9.56 -17.17 -13.36
CA HIS A 262 -10.15 -18.46 -12.94
C HIS A 262 -9.05 -19.39 -12.38
N PRO A 263 -8.57 -19.14 -11.12
CA PRO A 263 -7.46 -19.91 -10.53
C PRO A 263 -7.72 -21.43 -10.51
N GLU A 264 -8.93 -21.86 -10.17
CA GLU A 264 -9.30 -23.30 -10.19
C GLU A 264 -9.04 -23.93 -11.56
N ARG A 265 -9.48 -23.28 -12.63
CA ARG A 265 -9.29 -23.77 -14.01
C ARG A 265 -7.81 -23.83 -14.39
N PHE A 266 -7.05 -22.81 -14.01
CA PHE A 266 -5.61 -22.76 -14.22
C PHE A 266 -4.92 -23.97 -13.55
N TYR A 267 -5.16 -24.17 -12.26
CA TYR A 267 -4.52 -25.24 -11.51
C TYR A 267 -4.96 -26.64 -11.98
N ARG A 268 -6.24 -26.86 -12.34
CA ARG A 268 -6.70 -28.12 -12.95
C ARG A 268 -5.98 -28.41 -14.27
N ASN A 269 -5.80 -27.40 -15.10
CA ASN A 269 -5.06 -27.56 -16.36
C ASN A 269 -3.57 -27.84 -16.09
N LEU A 270 -2.96 -27.13 -15.14
CA LEU A 270 -1.57 -27.32 -14.76
C LEU A 270 -1.32 -28.75 -14.24
N VAL A 271 -2.13 -29.22 -13.31
CA VAL A 271 -2.06 -30.60 -12.77
C VAL A 271 -2.18 -31.65 -13.88
N ARG A 272 -3.10 -31.43 -14.81
CA ARG A 272 -3.40 -32.42 -15.89
C ARG A 272 -2.32 -32.51 -16.95
N TYR A 273 -1.58 -31.43 -17.21
CA TYR A 273 -0.69 -31.35 -18.39
C TYR A 273 0.80 -31.10 -18.04
N SER A 274 1.18 -31.03 -16.78
CA SER A 274 2.53 -30.67 -16.38
C SER A 274 3.53 -31.83 -16.24
N GLY A 275 3.11 -33.06 -16.45
CA GLY A 275 4.06 -34.18 -16.58
C GLY A 275 4.80 -34.52 -15.26
N ARG A 276 6.07 -34.16 -15.14
CA ARG A 276 6.97 -34.61 -14.05
C ARG A 276 7.16 -33.65 -12.89
N GLU A 277 6.71 -32.40 -13.03
CA GLU A 277 6.93 -31.32 -12.06
C GLU A 277 5.88 -31.33 -10.93
N LEU A 278 5.61 -32.54 -10.38
CA LEU A 278 4.56 -32.73 -9.38
C LEU A 278 4.88 -32.07 -8.05
N ASP A 279 6.15 -32.06 -7.65
CA ASP A 279 6.56 -31.50 -6.35
C ASP A 279 6.41 -29.97 -6.36
N GLU A 280 6.73 -29.31 -7.46
CA GLU A 280 6.55 -27.86 -7.65
C GLU A 280 5.07 -27.48 -7.70
N ILE A 281 4.22 -28.33 -8.29
CA ILE A 281 2.77 -28.13 -8.32
C ILE A 281 2.21 -28.24 -6.90
N VAL A 282 2.59 -29.26 -6.15
CA VAL A 282 2.18 -29.45 -4.76
C VAL A 282 2.59 -28.25 -3.91
N ALA A 283 3.85 -27.83 -3.99
CA ALA A 283 4.33 -26.66 -3.27
C ALA A 283 3.58 -25.38 -3.63
N THR A 284 3.22 -25.20 -4.93
CA THR A 284 2.44 -24.03 -5.37
C THR A 284 1.00 -24.08 -4.87
N LEU A 285 0.39 -25.27 -4.78
CA LEU A 285 -0.96 -25.45 -4.23
C LEU A 285 -0.97 -25.24 -2.70
N GLU A 286 0.04 -25.75 -1.97
CA GLU A 286 0.20 -25.51 -0.54
C GLU A 286 0.32 -24.01 -0.23
N SER A 287 1.13 -23.29 -0.99
CA SER A 287 1.22 -21.83 -0.86
C SER A 287 -0.08 -21.12 -1.25
N ALA A 288 -0.80 -21.59 -2.26
CA ALA A 288 -2.13 -21.05 -2.61
C ALA A 288 -3.13 -21.27 -1.47
N ARG A 289 -3.07 -22.42 -0.79
CA ARG A 289 -3.92 -22.75 0.35
C ARG A 289 -3.74 -21.81 1.55
N GLU A 290 -2.50 -21.41 1.85
CA GLU A 290 -2.21 -20.44 2.93
C GLU A 290 -2.88 -19.08 2.70
N ASN A 291 -3.14 -18.74 1.43
CA ASN A 291 -3.69 -17.46 1.01
C ASN A 291 -5.18 -17.51 0.62
N VAL A 292 -5.90 -18.58 0.98
CA VAL A 292 -7.33 -18.78 0.68
C VAL A 292 -8.20 -17.73 1.35
N THR A 293 -9.18 -17.21 0.59
CA THR A 293 -10.15 -16.21 1.08
C THR A 293 -11.58 -16.72 1.15
N SER A 294 -11.85 -17.92 0.58
CA SER A 294 -13.20 -18.49 0.59
C SER A 294 -13.22 -20.01 0.81
N VAL A 295 -14.32 -20.53 1.36
CA VAL A 295 -14.53 -21.97 1.55
C VAL A 295 -14.54 -22.71 0.20
N GLN A 296 -14.99 -22.06 -0.85
CA GLN A 296 -15.00 -22.64 -2.20
C GLN A 296 -13.59 -22.82 -2.77
N GLU A 297 -12.70 -21.82 -2.53
CA GLU A 297 -11.30 -21.95 -2.90
C GLU A 297 -10.61 -23.09 -2.17
N LEU A 298 -10.82 -23.20 -0.85
CA LEU A 298 -10.26 -24.28 -0.05
C LEU A 298 -10.68 -25.66 -0.59
N ARG A 299 -11.96 -25.82 -0.95
CA ARG A 299 -12.49 -27.09 -1.42
C ARG A 299 -11.81 -27.58 -2.70
N TRP A 300 -11.70 -26.76 -3.73
CA TRP A 300 -11.10 -27.21 -4.99
C TRP A 300 -9.57 -27.41 -4.86
N ILE A 301 -8.89 -26.69 -3.95
CA ILE A 301 -7.47 -26.95 -3.65
C ILE A 301 -7.32 -28.33 -3.01
N GLU A 302 -8.13 -28.67 -2.00
CA GLU A 302 -8.11 -29.97 -1.34
C GLU A 302 -8.44 -31.12 -2.32
N GLU A 303 -9.38 -30.92 -3.24
CA GLU A 303 -9.66 -31.88 -4.30
C GLU A 303 -8.45 -32.16 -5.19
N LEU A 304 -7.72 -31.07 -5.62
CA LEU A 304 -6.53 -31.22 -6.45
C LEU A 304 -5.34 -31.86 -5.71
N GLU A 305 -5.16 -31.52 -4.43
CA GLU A 305 -4.15 -32.17 -3.59
C GLU A 305 -4.42 -33.70 -3.47
N GLN A 306 -5.69 -34.09 -3.31
CA GLN A 306 -6.08 -35.51 -3.29
C GLN A 306 -5.87 -36.20 -4.63
N GLU A 307 -6.20 -35.54 -5.75
CA GLU A 307 -5.94 -36.06 -7.12
C GLU A 307 -4.45 -36.30 -7.35
N LEU A 308 -3.58 -35.40 -6.89
CA LEU A 308 -2.13 -35.54 -7.01
C LEU A 308 -1.58 -36.67 -6.14
N GLN A 309 -2.12 -36.86 -4.94
CA GLN A 309 -1.73 -37.97 -4.06
C GLN A 309 -2.19 -39.35 -4.56
N ALA A 310 -3.28 -39.39 -5.34
CA ALA A 310 -3.82 -40.62 -5.88
C ALA A 310 -3.12 -41.09 -7.17
N GLN A 311 -2.23 -40.28 -7.77
CA GLN A 311 -1.52 -40.65 -8.98
C GLN A 311 -0.45 -41.71 -8.68
N PRO A 312 -0.44 -42.88 -9.35
CA PRO A 312 0.52 -43.94 -9.11
C PRO A 312 1.88 -43.57 -9.73
N GLY A 313 2.78 -43.06 -8.91
CA GLY A 313 4.12 -42.63 -9.35
C GLY A 313 5.00 -42.01 -8.27
N ARG A 314 4.54 -41.99 -7.01
CA ARG A 314 5.37 -41.66 -5.84
C ARG A 314 6.04 -42.85 -5.23
#